data_5b9fc90da5cc484e8f37756ef2a293bf
#
_entry.id   5b9fc90da5cc484e8f37756ef2a293bf
#
_cell.length_a   1.000
_cell.length_b   1.000
_cell.length_c   1.000
_cell.angle_alpha   90.00
_cell.angle_beta   90.00
_cell.angle_gamma   90.00
#
_symmetry.space_group_name_H-M   'P 1'
#
loop_
_entity.id
_entity.type
_entity.pdbx_description
1 polymer ?
#
loop_
_entity_poly.entity_id
_entity_poly.type
_entity_poly.pdbx_seq_one_letter_code
_entity_poly.pdbx_strand_id
1 'polypeptide(L)'
;MLAWASTEPKGVVGIVSLSGGTGAMKPGSNCDEEALVSAIGSYGVRSRIPTLWLYAENDTFFDPRMVKRMHAAYAQAGGVAEMHIFGRLNEDGHELWKRFDGNLLWLPALDRFLRTHGLPTWEAEPLERIAKRLRGPARDVFRTYLAAPTEKAFAVSGDRSLARFWSQVGDLEVARRESLAACERDSGGNCEILVEDFIAGVAK
;
A
#
# COMPACT_ATOMS: atom_id res chain seq x y z
N MET A 1 -16.40 -1.57 -5.09
CA MET A 1 -16.32 -0.68 -3.91
C MET A 1 -16.96 0.69 -4.16
N LEU A 2 -16.71 1.41 -5.26
CA LEU A 2 -17.35 2.72 -5.53
C LEU A 2 -18.88 2.66 -5.66
N ALA A 3 -19.41 1.60 -6.27
CA ALA A 3 -20.84 1.35 -6.31
C ALA A 3 -21.45 1.23 -4.90
N TRP A 4 -20.74 0.57 -3.99
CA TRP A 4 -21.17 0.47 -2.59
C TRP A 4 -21.03 1.81 -1.87
N ALA A 5 -19.96 2.55 -2.10
CA ALA A 5 -19.78 3.91 -1.56
C ALA A 5 -20.92 4.85 -1.95
N SER A 6 -21.49 4.70 -3.16
CA SER A 6 -22.60 5.51 -3.63
C SER A 6 -23.92 5.26 -2.89
N THR A 7 -23.98 4.25 -2.03
CA THR A 7 -25.09 4.01 -1.10
C THR A 7 -24.90 4.66 0.27
N GLU A 8 -23.78 5.36 0.46
CA GLU A 8 -23.37 6.01 1.73
C GLU A 8 -23.45 5.06 2.94
N PRO A 9 -22.78 3.91 2.90
CA PRO A 9 -22.90 2.89 3.93
C PRO A 9 -22.41 3.42 5.27
N LYS A 10 -23.19 3.20 6.31
CA LYS A 10 -22.89 3.66 7.68
C LYS A 10 -21.55 3.06 8.16
N GLY A 11 -20.68 3.91 8.70
CA GLY A 11 -19.40 3.50 9.27
C GLY A 11 -18.25 3.41 8.25
N VAL A 12 -18.50 3.66 6.96
CA VAL A 12 -17.43 3.79 5.96
C VAL A 12 -17.00 5.25 5.86
N VAL A 13 -15.74 5.52 6.20
CA VAL A 13 -15.19 6.87 6.30
C VAL A 13 -14.18 7.20 5.19
N GLY A 14 -13.78 6.21 4.40
CA GLY A 14 -12.85 6.36 3.27
C GLY A 14 -12.78 5.08 2.46
N ILE A 15 -12.36 5.18 1.21
CA ILE A 15 -12.17 4.03 0.31
C ILE A 15 -10.81 4.14 -0.34
N VAL A 16 -10.09 3.02 -0.38
CA VAL A 16 -8.82 2.90 -1.11
C VAL A 16 -8.98 1.87 -2.22
N SER A 17 -8.64 2.25 -3.43
CA SER A 17 -8.66 1.40 -4.62
C SER A 17 -7.25 1.22 -5.15
N LEU A 18 -6.73 0.00 -5.05
CA LEU A 18 -5.43 -0.42 -5.57
C LEU A 18 -5.68 -1.17 -6.88
N SER A 19 -5.32 -0.57 -8.01
CA SER A 19 -5.53 -1.10 -9.37
C SER A 19 -6.97 -1.58 -9.58
N GLY A 20 -7.94 -0.88 -8.98
CA GLY A 20 -9.34 -1.32 -8.94
C GLY A 20 -10.11 -1.02 -10.22
N GLY A 21 -10.94 -1.97 -10.64
CA GLY A 21 -11.85 -1.86 -11.76
C GLY A 21 -12.74 -3.08 -11.86
N THR A 22 -13.49 -3.18 -12.94
CA THR A 22 -14.34 -4.33 -13.25
C THR A 22 -14.45 -4.51 -14.76
N GLY A 23 -14.84 -5.70 -15.21
CA GLY A 23 -15.03 -6.00 -16.64
C GLY A 23 -13.77 -6.40 -17.38
N ALA A 24 -12.61 -6.44 -16.74
CA ALA A 24 -11.38 -6.98 -17.33
C ALA A 24 -11.22 -8.46 -16.92
N MET A 25 -11.37 -9.35 -17.88
CA MET A 25 -11.21 -10.80 -17.67
C MET A 25 -9.76 -11.26 -17.84
N LYS A 26 -8.95 -10.49 -18.55
CA LYS A 26 -7.52 -10.71 -18.79
C LYS A 26 -6.85 -9.38 -19.17
N PRO A 27 -5.51 -9.30 -19.11
CA PRO A 27 -4.79 -8.11 -19.57
C PRO A 27 -5.25 -7.63 -20.94
N GLY A 28 -5.45 -6.32 -21.09
CA GLY A 28 -5.86 -5.67 -22.34
C GLY A 28 -7.30 -5.95 -22.81
N SER A 29 -8.14 -6.58 -21.99
CA SER A 29 -9.51 -6.90 -22.39
C SER A 29 -10.55 -6.33 -21.42
N ASN A 30 -10.88 -5.06 -21.57
CA ASN A 30 -12.06 -4.48 -20.94
C ASN A 30 -13.29 -4.74 -21.83
N CYS A 31 -14.37 -5.22 -21.22
CA CYS A 31 -15.59 -5.55 -21.99
C CYS A 31 -16.24 -4.33 -22.62
N ASP A 32 -16.32 -3.22 -21.89
CA ASP A 32 -16.90 -1.96 -22.34
C ASP A 32 -16.36 -0.80 -21.47
N GLU A 33 -15.37 -0.07 -22.01
CA GLU A 33 -14.75 1.05 -21.31
C GLU A 33 -15.72 2.21 -21.12
N GLU A 34 -16.58 2.50 -22.10
CA GLU A 34 -17.54 3.61 -22.04
C GLU A 34 -18.59 3.35 -20.96
N ALA A 35 -19.11 2.13 -20.91
CA ALA A 35 -20.06 1.73 -19.89
C ALA A 35 -19.43 1.81 -18.50
N LEU A 36 -18.16 1.40 -18.35
CA LEU A 36 -17.44 1.48 -17.08
C LEU A 36 -17.23 2.94 -16.64
N VAL A 37 -16.77 3.82 -17.53
CA VAL A 37 -16.58 5.25 -17.22
C VAL A 37 -17.91 5.90 -16.83
N SER A 38 -19.00 5.60 -17.56
CA SER A 38 -20.33 6.10 -17.26
C SER A 38 -20.84 5.64 -15.90
N ALA A 39 -20.67 4.34 -15.58
CA ALA A 39 -21.05 3.78 -14.29
C ALA A 39 -20.30 4.44 -13.15
N ILE A 40 -18.99 4.62 -13.29
CA ILE A 40 -18.13 5.29 -12.31
C ILE A 40 -18.60 6.74 -12.07
N GLY A 41 -18.91 7.48 -13.13
CA GLY A 41 -19.49 8.82 -13.02
C GLY A 41 -20.80 8.83 -12.23
N SER A 42 -21.70 7.88 -12.50
CA SER A 42 -22.95 7.77 -11.77
C SER A 42 -22.80 7.53 -10.27
N TYR A 43 -21.72 6.83 -9.85
CA TYR A 43 -21.41 6.64 -8.43
C TYR A 43 -20.94 7.94 -7.76
N GLY A 44 -20.22 8.81 -8.48
CA GLY A 44 -19.79 10.12 -8.00
C GLY A 44 -20.93 11.06 -7.67
N VAL A 45 -22.08 10.92 -8.33
CA VAL A 45 -23.28 11.77 -8.05
C VAL A 45 -23.72 11.64 -6.59
N ARG A 46 -23.62 10.46 -6.01
CA ARG A 46 -24.17 10.15 -4.69
C ARG A 46 -23.12 10.05 -3.59
N SER A 47 -21.92 9.60 -3.90
CA SER A 47 -20.89 9.41 -2.88
C SER A 47 -20.23 10.72 -2.46
N ARG A 48 -20.12 10.91 -1.15
CA ARG A 48 -19.28 11.96 -0.53
C ARG A 48 -18.15 11.37 0.31
N ILE A 49 -18.04 10.05 0.35
CA ILE A 49 -16.95 9.35 1.03
C ILE A 49 -15.66 9.62 0.25
N PRO A 50 -14.59 10.12 0.89
CA PRO A 50 -13.32 10.35 0.21
C PRO A 50 -12.73 9.04 -0.30
N THR A 51 -12.20 9.07 -1.51
CA THR A 51 -11.62 7.89 -2.16
C THR A 51 -10.20 8.16 -2.63
N LEU A 52 -9.31 7.20 -2.44
CA LEU A 52 -7.94 7.21 -2.94
C LEU A 52 -7.77 6.13 -4.02
N TRP A 53 -7.30 6.53 -5.19
CA TRP A 53 -7.12 5.66 -6.35
C TRP A 53 -5.65 5.54 -6.70
N LEU A 54 -5.12 4.32 -6.65
CA LEU A 54 -3.70 4.02 -6.79
C LEU A 54 -3.49 3.05 -7.95
N TYR A 55 -2.75 3.50 -8.96
CA TYR A 55 -2.45 2.74 -10.17
C TYR A 55 -0.99 2.91 -10.56
N ALA A 56 -0.51 2.14 -11.54
CA ALA A 56 0.79 2.33 -12.16
C ALA A 56 0.67 2.51 -13.67
N GLU A 57 1.68 3.16 -14.28
CA GLU A 57 1.69 3.47 -15.72
C GLU A 57 1.62 2.26 -16.64
N ASN A 58 2.07 1.10 -16.17
CA ASN A 58 2.05 -0.15 -16.91
C ASN A 58 1.04 -1.16 -16.34
N ASP A 59 -0.08 -0.69 -15.75
CA ASP A 59 -1.20 -1.56 -15.40
C ASP A 59 -1.77 -2.17 -16.69
N THR A 60 -1.70 -3.49 -16.81
CA THR A 60 -2.13 -4.20 -18.01
C THR A 60 -3.63 -4.46 -18.05
N PHE A 61 -4.36 -4.31 -16.95
CA PHE A 61 -5.81 -4.48 -16.87
C PHE A 61 -6.54 -3.16 -17.05
N PHE A 62 -6.04 -2.08 -16.44
CA PHE A 62 -6.67 -0.76 -16.48
C PHE A 62 -5.68 0.29 -17.00
N ASP A 63 -5.72 0.53 -18.31
CA ASP A 63 -4.86 1.54 -18.95
C ASP A 63 -5.00 2.89 -18.24
N PRO A 64 -3.90 3.59 -17.95
CA PRO A 64 -3.90 4.90 -17.28
C PRO A 64 -4.80 5.95 -17.94
N ARG A 65 -5.01 5.89 -19.25
CA ARG A 65 -5.93 6.82 -19.93
C ARG A 65 -7.37 6.55 -19.54
N MET A 66 -7.75 5.26 -19.49
CA MET A 66 -9.08 4.86 -19.02
C MET A 66 -9.28 5.23 -17.54
N VAL A 67 -8.29 4.97 -16.68
CA VAL A 67 -8.32 5.33 -15.27
C VAL A 67 -8.51 6.84 -15.08
N LYS A 68 -7.82 7.67 -15.85
CA LYS A 68 -8.00 9.13 -15.84
C LYS A 68 -9.42 9.55 -16.23
N ARG A 69 -10.00 8.88 -17.23
CA ARG A 69 -11.40 9.13 -17.64
C ARG A 69 -12.39 8.74 -16.55
N MET A 70 -12.22 7.58 -15.91
CA MET A 70 -13.03 7.15 -14.79
C MET A 70 -12.96 8.15 -13.64
N HIS A 71 -11.74 8.55 -13.25
CA HIS A 71 -11.53 9.53 -12.19
C HIS A 71 -12.18 10.89 -12.51
N ALA A 72 -11.98 11.39 -13.73
CA ALA A 72 -12.58 12.63 -14.18
C ALA A 72 -14.12 12.58 -14.13
N ALA A 73 -14.72 11.50 -14.61
CA ALA A 73 -16.17 11.30 -14.57
C ALA A 73 -16.71 11.28 -13.13
N TYR A 74 -16.03 10.59 -12.22
CA TYR A 74 -16.38 10.53 -10.80
C TYR A 74 -16.28 11.91 -10.13
N ALA A 75 -15.16 12.61 -10.32
CA ALA A 75 -14.93 13.92 -9.72
C ALA A 75 -15.86 15.01 -10.28
N GLN A 76 -16.10 15.04 -11.59
CA GLN A 76 -17.05 15.96 -12.23
C GLN A 76 -18.49 15.76 -11.75
N ALA A 77 -18.84 14.55 -11.39
CA ALA A 77 -20.15 14.23 -10.79
C ALA A 77 -20.25 14.62 -9.29
N GLY A 78 -19.18 15.14 -8.69
CA GLY A 78 -19.13 15.61 -7.30
C GLY A 78 -18.56 14.60 -6.31
N GLY A 79 -18.05 13.47 -6.78
CA GLY A 79 -17.33 12.50 -5.95
C GLY A 79 -15.99 13.04 -5.46
N VAL A 80 -15.65 12.75 -4.21
CA VAL A 80 -14.35 13.16 -3.61
C VAL A 80 -13.32 12.10 -3.93
N ALA A 81 -12.37 12.40 -4.82
CA ALA A 81 -11.37 11.43 -5.26
C ALA A 81 -9.99 12.05 -5.40
N GLU A 82 -9.00 11.41 -4.79
CA GLU A 82 -7.57 11.63 -5.02
C GLU A 82 -7.03 10.45 -5.84
N MET A 83 -6.15 10.72 -6.83
CA MET A 83 -5.60 9.69 -7.69
C MET A 83 -4.08 9.85 -7.82
N HIS A 84 -3.37 8.73 -7.69
CA HIS A 84 -1.96 8.61 -8.02
C HIS A 84 -1.76 7.53 -9.09
N ILE A 85 -1.05 7.89 -10.15
CA ILE A 85 -0.53 6.95 -11.13
C ILE A 85 0.99 6.97 -10.98
N PHE A 86 1.51 5.90 -10.38
CA PHE A 86 2.95 5.73 -10.18
C PHE A 86 3.64 5.35 -11.48
N GLY A 87 4.95 5.57 -11.55
CA GLY A 87 5.76 5.13 -12.68
C GLY A 87 5.68 3.61 -12.90
N ARG A 88 6.30 3.14 -13.96
CA ARG A 88 6.29 1.71 -14.31
C ARG A 88 6.83 0.83 -13.19
N LEU A 89 6.09 -0.22 -12.88
CA LEU A 89 6.41 -1.23 -11.88
C LEU A 89 6.67 -2.58 -12.56
N ASN A 90 7.94 -2.95 -12.67
CA ASN A 90 8.34 -4.25 -13.21
C ASN A 90 7.57 -4.63 -14.50
N GLU A 91 7.08 -5.87 -14.59
CA GLU A 91 6.38 -6.39 -15.76
C GLU A 91 4.92 -5.92 -15.83
N ASP A 92 4.23 -5.85 -14.69
CA ASP A 92 2.81 -5.47 -14.62
C ASP A 92 2.51 -4.59 -13.40
N GLY A 93 2.11 -3.37 -13.67
CA GLY A 93 1.69 -2.42 -12.66
C GLY A 93 0.37 -2.75 -11.96
N HIS A 94 -0.43 -3.68 -12.51
CA HIS A 94 -1.65 -4.17 -11.87
C HIS A 94 -1.38 -4.84 -10.52
N GLU A 95 -0.20 -5.38 -10.34
CA GLU A 95 0.24 -6.03 -9.10
C GLU A 95 0.87 -5.06 -8.07
N LEU A 96 0.63 -3.75 -8.20
CA LEU A 96 1.12 -2.69 -7.32
C LEU A 96 1.04 -3.06 -5.82
N TRP A 97 -0.02 -3.70 -5.39
CA TRP A 97 -0.28 -4.04 -4.00
C TRP A 97 0.39 -5.34 -3.51
N LYS A 98 0.87 -6.19 -4.44
CA LYS A 98 1.52 -7.48 -4.10
C LYS A 98 3.03 -7.36 -3.95
N ARG A 99 3.60 -6.25 -4.37
CA ARG A 99 5.06 -6.11 -4.51
C ARG A 99 5.63 -5.13 -3.50
N PHE A 100 6.85 -5.42 -3.07
CA PHE A 100 7.52 -4.57 -2.09
C PHE A 100 7.81 -3.15 -2.60
N ASP A 101 8.26 -3.03 -3.85
CA ASP A 101 8.50 -1.73 -4.49
C ASP A 101 7.20 -0.94 -4.66
N GLY A 102 6.08 -1.62 -4.90
CA GLY A 102 4.76 -1.01 -4.83
C GLY A 102 4.43 -0.46 -3.44
N ASN A 103 4.74 -1.20 -2.38
CA ASN A 103 4.50 -0.74 -1.00
C ASN A 103 5.23 0.57 -0.69
N LEU A 104 6.45 0.75 -1.18
CA LEU A 104 7.20 2.00 -1.02
C LEU A 104 6.53 3.21 -1.69
N LEU A 105 5.67 2.97 -2.66
CA LEU A 105 4.95 4.00 -3.39
C LEU A 105 3.58 4.29 -2.77
N TRP A 106 2.76 3.26 -2.59
CA TRP A 106 1.38 3.47 -2.20
C TRP A 106 1.16 3.70 -0.70
N LEU A 107 1.99 3.14 0.20
CA LEU A 107 1.84 3.37 1.64
C LEU A 107 2.02 4.84 2.04
N PRO A 108 3.02 5.59 1.55
CA PRO A 108 3.12 7.02 1.82
C PRO A 108 1.95 7.83 1.25
N ALA A 109 1.39 7.42 0.11
CA ALA A 109 0.21 8.06 -0.46
C ALA A 109 -1.04 7.81 0.39
N LEU A 110 -1.21 6.57 0.87
CA LEU A 110 -2.27 6.20 1.81
C LEU A 110 -2.17 6.99 3.12
N ASP A 111 -1.00 7.04 3.75
CA ASP A 111 -0.81 7.78 5.01
C ASP A 111 -1.18 9.27 4.83
N ARG A 112 -0.74 9.90 3.76
CA ARG A 112 -1.09 11.28 3.45
C ARG A 112 -2.59 11.48 3.27
N PHE A 113 -3.24 10.58 2.51
CA PHE A 113 -4.69 10.61 2.30
C PHE A 113 -5.45 10.50 3.62
N LEU A 114 -5.08 9.56 4.48
CA LEU A 114 -5.71 9.37 5.78
C LEU A 114 -5.58 10.64 6.64
N ARG A 115 -4.38 11.23 6.72
CA ARG A 115 -4.13 12.48 7.46
C ARG A 115 -4.92 13.66 6.91
N THR A 116 -4.95 13.81 5.58
CA THR A 116 -5.67 14.91 4.90
C THR A 116 -7.16 14.89 5.21
N HIS A 117 -7.73 13.72 5.36
CA HIS A 117 -9.15 13.54 5.65
C HIS A 117 -9.47 13.33 7.14
N GLY A 118 -8.48 13.48 8.05
CA GLY A 118 -8.68 13.28 9.49
C GLY A 118 -9.07 11.85 9.85
N LEU A 119 -8.68 10.88 9.01
CA LEU A 119 -8.98 9.46 9.23
C LEU A 119 -7.91 8.82 10.13
N PRO A 120 -8.25 7.73 10.83
CA PRO A 120 -7.28 7.01 11.65
C PRO A 120 -6.07 6.58 10.79
N THR A 121 -4.88 6.88 11.28
CA THR A 121 -3.63 6.49 10.68
C THR A 121 -2.62 6.16 11.76
N TRP A 122 -1.54 5.49 11.39
CA TRP A 122 -0.43 5.24 12.29
C TRP A 122 0.56 6.41 12.24
N GLU A 123 1.27 6.65 13.34
CA GLU A 123 2.35 7.64 13.41
C GLU A 123 3.70 7.06 12.92
N ALA A 124 3.64 6.13 11.99
CA ALA A 124 4.81 5.46 11.52
C ALA A 124 5.64 6.33 10.57
N GLU A 125 6.95 6.24 10.70
CA GLU A 125 7.88 6.79 9.74
C GLU A 125 7.66 6.09 8.37
N PRO A 126 7.60 6.83 7.25
CA PRO A 126 7.46 6.20 5.95
C PRO A 126 8.56 5.17 5.68
N LEU A 127 8.18 4.00 5.18
CA LEU A 127 9.10 2.87 4.91
C LEU A 127 10.30 3.27 4.05
N GLU A 128 10.11 4.22 3.15
CA GLU A 128 11.19 4.78 2.34
C GLU A 128 12.29 5.46 3.19
N ARG A 129 11.92 6.19 4.25
CA ARG A 129 12.87 6.82 5.16
C ARG A 129 13.62 5.77 5.97
N ILE A 130 12.93 4.69 6.37
CA ILE A 130 13.57 3.55 7.02
C ILE A 130 14.62 2.94 6.11
N ALA A 131 14.27 2.62 4.87
CA ALA A 131 15.19 2.06 3.89
C ALA A 131 16.44 2.91 3.69
N LYS A 132 16.30 4.25 3.69
CA LYS A 132 17.43 5.19 3.57
C LYS A 132 18.37 5.19 4.78
N ARG A 133 17.87 4.87 5.97
CA ARG A 133 18.68 4.81 7.22
C ARG A 133 19.42 3.49 7.40
N LEU A 134 19.00 2.44 6.70
CA LEU A 134 19.67 1.14 6.75
C LEU A 134 20.98 1.17 5.95
N ARG A 135 21.98 0.44 6.42
CA ARG A 135 23.31 0.37 5.84
C ARG A 135 23.60 -1.03 5.26
N GLY A 136 24.34 -1.08 4.17
CA GLY A 136 24.83 -2.32 3.59
C GLY A 136 23.78 -3.44 3.49
N PRO A 137 24.09 -4.63 3.99
CA PRO A 137 23.22 -5.80 3.88
C PRO A 137 21.84 -5.64 4.52
N ALA A 138 21.71 -4.80 5.57
CA ALA A 138 20.41 -4.57 6.22
C ALA A 138 19.35 -4.00 5.26
N ARG A 139 19.77 -3.23 4.25
CA ARG A 139 18.87 -2.69 3.23
C ARG A 139 18.29 -3.79 2.34
N ASP A 140 19.09 -4.79 1.98
CA ASP A 140 18.62 -5.90 1.15
C ASP A 140 17.70 -6.83 1.95
N VAL A 141 18.01 -7.07 3.23
CA VAL A 141 17.14 -7.80 4.15
C VAL A 141 15.79 -7.08 4.30
N PHE A 142 15.80 -5.74 4.37
CA PHE A 142 14.56 -4.96 4.45
C PHE A 142 13.69 -5.10 3.20
N ARG A 143 14.28 -5.17 2.03
CA ARG A 143 13.55 -5.45 0.79
C ARG A 143 12.84 -6.80 0.84
N THR A 144 13.54 -7.84 1.30
CA THR A 144 12.95 -9.17 1.46
C THR A 144 11.86 -9.16 2.51
N TYR A 145 12.06 -8.47 3.63
CA TYR A 145 11.07 -8.27 4.68
C TYR A 145 9.76 -7.67 4.15
N LEU A 146 9.83 -6.60 3.34
CA LEU A 146 8.63 -5.96 2.80
C LEU A 146 7.80 -6.90 1.91
N ALA A 147 8.44 -7.83 1.21
CA ALA A 147 7.78 -8.84 0.39
C ALA A 147 7.26 -10.05 1.18
N ALA A 148 7.68 -10.23 2.44
CA ALA A 148 7.24 -11.36 3.25
C ALA A 148 5.77 -11.24 3.66
N PRO A 149 5.07 -12.38 3.95
CA PRO A 149 3.72 -12.37 4.50
C PRO A 149 3.58 -11.53 5.75
N THR A 150 2.36 -11.14 6.10
CA THR A 150 2.01 -10.44 7.35
C THR A 150 2.29 -11.26 8.60
N GLU A 151 2.11 -10.65 9.75
CA GLU A 151 2.61 -11.08 11.06
C GLU A 151 4.12 -11.28 11.00
N LYS A 152 4.83 -10.19 10.67
CA LYS A 152 6.28 -10.15 10.51
C LYS A 152 6.90 -9.02 11.32
N ALA A 153 8.12 -9.23 11.79
CA ALA A 153 8.88 -8.24 12.49
C ALA A 153 10.30 -8.11 11.91
N PHE A 154 10.82 -6.88 11.89
CA PHE A 154 12.14 -6.56 11.39
C PHE A 154 12.99 -5.99 12.52
N ALA A 155 14.02 -6.74 12.90
CA ALA A 155 14.99 -6.35 13.92
C ALA A 155 16.28 -5.81 13.27
N VAL A 156 16.88 -4.81 13.88
CA VAL A 156 18.10 -4.17 13.39
C VAL A 156 19.10 -3.93 14.51
N SER A 157 20.39 -4.07 14.22
CA SER A 157 21.49 -3.69 15.12
C SER A 157 21.54 -2.16 15.34
N GLY A 158 22.11 -1.72 16.46
CA GLY A 158 22.21 -0.32 16.81
C GLY A 158 22.88 0.56 15.76
N ASP A 159 23.85 0.02 15.00
CA ASP A 159 24.52 0.72 13.90
C ASP A 159 23.79 0.61 12.55
N ARG A 160 22.69 -0.15 12.51
CA ARG A 160 21.81 -0.35 11.34
C ARG A 160 22.48 -1.03 10.13
N SER A 161 23.57 -1.75 10.36
CA SER A 161 24.29 -2.49 9.31
C SER A 161 23.84 -3.94 9.18
N LEU A 162 23.33 -4.53 10.27
CA LEU A 162 22.81 -5.88 10.31
C LEU A 162 21.33 -5.85 10.64
N ALA A 163 20.57 -6.67 9.97
CA ALA A 163 19.15 -6.84 10.23
C ALA A 163 18.73 -8.31 10.08
N ARG A 164 17.68 -8.69 10.79
CA ARG A 164 16.99 -9.97 10.66
C ARG A 164 15.50 -9.74 10.71
N PHE A 165 14.77 -10.62 10.05
CA PHE A 165 13.33 -10.64 10.18
C PHE A 165 12.80 -12.06 10.27
N TRP A 166 11.64 -12.18 10.85
CA TRP A 166 10.84 -13.39 10.87
C TRP A 166 9.41 -13.07 10.44
N SER A 167 8.78 -14.01 9.78
CA SER A 167 7.39 -13.92 9.38
C SER A 167 6.70 -15.22 9.81
N GLN A 168 5.67 -15.09 10.64
CA GLN A 168 4.94 -16.21 11.19
C GLN A 168 3.45 -15.92 11.12
N VAL A 169 2.78 -16.48 10.12
CA VAL A 169 1.34 -16.29 9.93
C VAL A 169 0.57 -16.63 11.20
N GLY A 170 -0.26 -15.69 11.66
CA GLY A 170 -1.10 -15.81 12.84
C GLY A 170 -0.39 -15.53 14.18
N ASP A 171 0.91 -15.16 14.20
CA ASP A 171 1.62 -14.92 15.47
C ASP A 171 2.74 -13.86 15.34
N LEU A 172 2.36 -12.60 15.50
CA LEU A 172 3.29 -11.47 15.50
C LEU A 172 4.28 -11.50 16.68
N GLU A 173 3.90 -12.03 17.83
CA GLU A 173 4.78 -12.13 19.00
C GLU A 173 5.93 -13.13 18.76
N VAL A 174 5.64 -14.23 18.07
CA VAL A 174 6.69 -15.16 17.61
C VAL A 174 7.60 -14.44 16.61
N ALA A 175 7.04 -13.76 15.64
CA ALA A 175 7.83 -13.02 14.65
C ALA A 175 8.77 -12.00 15.30
N ARG A 176 8.29 -11.26 16.29
CA ARG A 176 9.07 -10.29 17.08
C ARG A 176 10.23 -10.97 17.82
N ARG A 177 9.93 -12.00 18.61
CA ARG A 177 10.91 -12.72 19.41
C ARG A 177 12.01 -13.34 18.55
N GLU A 178 11.65 -14.04 17.49
CA GLU A 178 12.60 -14.73 16.62
C GLU A 178 13.47 -13.73 15.84
N SER A 179 12.90 -12.59 15.42
CA SER A 179 13.67 -11.53 14.74
C SER A 179 14.72 -10.92 15.65
N LEU A 180 14.35 -10.59 16.90
CA LEU A 180 15.29 -10.06 17.91
C LEU A 180 16.39 -11.08 18.21
N ALA A 181 16.01 -12.31 18.55
CA ALA A 181 16.96 -13.36 18.89
C ALA A 181 17.94 -13.66 17.75
N ALA A 182 17.49 -13.66 16.50
CA ALA A 182 18.37 -13.86 15.35
C ALA A 182 19.32 -12.66 15.15
N CYS A 183 18.81 -11.43 15.28
CA CYS A 183 19.62 -10.22 15.15
C CYS A 183 20.69 -10.15 16.25
N GLU A 184 20.36 -10.40 17.50
CA GLU A 184 21.28 -10.35 18.64
C GLU A 184 22.38 -11.42 18.55
N ARG A 185 22.01 -12.65 18.14
CA ARG A 185 23.01 -13.72 17.91
C ARG A 185 24.05 -13.31 16.87
N ASP A 186 23.60 -12.71 15.77
CA ASP A 186 24.47 -12.44 14.62
C ASP A 186 25.24 -11.13 14.77
N SER A 187 24.69 -10.15 15.50
CA SER A 187 25.37 -8.87 15.77
C SER A 187 26.31 -8.94 16.98
N GLY A 188 26.12 -9.91 17.88
CA GLY A 188 26.81 -9.96 19.18
C GLY A 188 26.44 -8.81 20.12
N GLY A 189 25.35 -8.10 19.86
CA GLY A 189 24.93 -6.92 20.61
C GLY A 189 23.41 -6.73 20.62
N ASN A 190 22.98 -5.61 21.21
CA ASN A 190 21.56 -5.31 21.32
C ASN A 190 20.96 -4.98 19.95
N CYS A 191 19.78 -5.53 19.72
CA CYS A 191 18.93 -5.22 18.57
C CYS A 191 17.60 -4.61 19.00
N GLU A 192 16.95 -3.90 18.09
CA GLU A 192 15.63 -3.32 18.30
C GLU A 192 14.68 -3.73 17.16
N ILE A 193 13.39 -3.85 17.45
CA ILE A 193 12.37 -3.98 16.41
C ILE A 193 12.16 -2.59 15.79
N LEU A 194 12.45 -2.48 14.52
CA LEU A 194 12.30 -1.24 13.78
C LEU A 194 10.96 -1.16 13.05
N VAL A 195 10.44 -2.28 12.58
CA VAL A 195 9.18 -2.37 11.85
C VAL A 195 8.44 -3.66 12.23
N GLU A 196 7.14 -3.56 12.41
CA GLU A 196 6.21 -4.69 12.51
C GLU A 196 5.18 -4.55 11.41
N ASP A 197 4.98 -5.61 10.63
CA ASP A 197 4.23 -5.54 9.37
C ASP A 197 4.68 -4.37 8.51
N PHE A 198 3.92 -3.29 8.46
CA PHE A 198 4.24 -2.05 7.76
C PHE A 198 4.28 -0.84 8.70
N ILE A 199 4.32 -1.06 10.01
CA ILE A 199 4.30 -0.02 11.03
C ILE A 199 5.70 0.13 11.61
N ALA A 200 6.28 1.33 11.49
CA ALA A 200 7.59 1.66 12.05
C ALA A 200 7.48 2.13 13.51
N GLY A 201 8.52 1.86 14.29
CA GLY A 201 8.66 2.44 15.64
C GLY A 201 7.80 1.81 16.71
N VAL A 202 7.49 0.51 16.60
CA VAL A 202 6.64 -0.23 17.59
C VAL A 202 7.41 -0.60 18.85
N ALA A 203 8.70 -0.32 18.91
CA ALA A 203 9.49 -0.63 20.10
C ALA A 203 9.28 0.42 21.20
N LYS A 204 8.50 0.06 22.21
CA LYS A 204 8.73 0.44 23.61
C LYS A 204 8.50 -0.75 24.52
#